data_2eacf2ce825b4bc6958cf0395975273c
#
_entry.id   2eacf2ce825b4bc6958cf0395975273c
#
_cell.length_a   1.000
_cell.length_b   1.000
_cell.length_c   1.000
_cell.angle_alpha   90.00
_cell.angle_beta   90.00
_cell.angle_gamma   90.00
#
_symmetry.space_group_name_H-M   'P 1'
#
loop_
_entity.id
_entity.type
_entity.pdbx_description
1 polymer ?
#
loop_
_entity_poly.entity_id
_entity_poly.type
_entity_poly.pdbx_seq_one_letter_code
_entity_poly.pdbx_strand_id
1 'polypeptide(L)'
;MAKNANSAKSKGARLAVTVVAGIVVLATLLVVWDLWNRHQRCFDCGDGQRCTIDVRQFATQYSAYSLQLEASLNDKAKVSVKLDPVQQEKLSEAMQSANEFRKYVVAGFNSCAITKAQYAQFGARFQALDSLAREINGLAAQPSHSADDSTRLTTLISEYSDLAHKLGTDKT
;
A
#
# COMPACT_ATOMS: atom_id res chain seq x y z
N MET A 1 -68.48 -22.78 21.62
CA MET A 1 -67.42 -21.73 21.76
C MET A 1 -66.06 -22.20 21.28
N ALA A 2 -65.86 -22.69 20.05
CA ALA A 2 -64.58 -23.27 19.59
C ALA A 2 -64.06 -22.70 18.24
N LYS A 3 -64.60 -21.58 17.75
CA LYS A 3 -64.21 -21.03 16.42
C LYS A 3 -63.11 -19.97 16.43
N ASN A 4 -62.70 -19.42 17.58
CA ASN A 4 -61.71 -18.30 17.64
C ASN A 4 -60.27 -18.71 17.82
N ALA A 5 -59.93 -19.94 18.18
CA ALA A 5 -58.56 -20.35 18.42
C ALA A 5 -57.72 -20.57 17.14
N ASN A 6 -58.36 -20.95 16.02
CA ASN A 6 -57.64 -21.19 14.75
C ASN A 6 -57.23 -19.94 13.98
N SER A 7 -57.94 -18.80 14.17
CA SER A 7 -57.63 -17.53 13.47
C SER A 7 -56.36 -16.87 14.02
N ALA A 8 -56.09 -16.99 15.31
CA ALA A 8 -54.92 -16.39 15.94
C ALA A 8 -53.61 -17.13 15.54
N LYS A 9 -53.68 -18.48 15.42
CA LYS A 9 -52.54 -19.31 15.03
C LYS A 9 -52.11 -19.07 13.58
N SER A 10 -53.02 -18.79 12.67
CA SER A 10 -52.72 -18.51 11.26
C SER A 10 -52.10 -17.12 11.06
N LYS A 11 -52.47 -16.13 11.87
CA LYS A 11 -51.88 -14.77 11.79
C LYS A 11 -50.44 -14.75 12.31
N GLY A 12 -50.14 -15.44 13.38
CA GLY A 12 -48.78 -15.57 13.91
C GLY A 12 -47.84 -16.30 12.95
N ALA A 13 -48.30 -17.37 12.30
CA ALA A 13 -47.48 -18.08 11.30
C ALA A 13 -47.18 -17.25 10.07
N ARG A 14 -48.14 -16.45 9.57
CA ARG A 14 -47.91 -15.53 8.44
C ARG A 14 -46.95 -14.40 8.79
N LEU A 15 -47.01 -13.87 10.00
CA LEU A 15 -46.12 -12.81 10.47
C LEU A 15 -44.70 -13.32 10.64
N ALA A 16 -44.51 -14.53 11.14
CA ALA A 16 -43.20 -15.17 11.25
C ALA A 16 -42.56 -15.42 9.87
N VAL A 17 -43.35 -15.89 8.89
CA VAL A 17 -42.86 -16.14 7.53
C VAL A 17 -42.44 -14.84 6.84
N THR A 18 -43.20 -13.74 7.02
CA THR A 18 -42.85 -12.45 6.44
C THR A 18 -41.56 -11.84 7.06
N VAL A 19 -41.37 -12.00 8.36
CA VAL A 19 -40.15 -11.54 9.04
C VAL A 19 -38.94 -12.34 8.57
N VAL A 20 -39.02 -13.65 8.50
CA VAL A 20 -37.94 -14.52 8.02
C VAL A 20 -37.61 -14.20 6.55
N ALA A 21 -38.61 -14.04 5.69
CA ALA A 21 -38.41 -13.65 4.29
C ALA A 21 -37.71 -12.28 4.17
N GLY A 22 -38.11 -11.32 5.01
CA GLY A 22 -37.46 -9.99 5.06
C GLY A 22 -35.97 -10.07 5.45
N ILE A 23 -35.63 -10.88 6.45
CA ILE A 23 -34.24 -11.09 6.89
C ILE A 23 -33.41 -11.74 5.78
N VAL A 24 -33.94 -12.75 5.10
CA VAL A 24 -33.26 -13.43 4.00
C VAL A 24 -32.98 -12.47 2.83
N VAL A 25 -33.97 -11.65 2.45
CA VAL A 25 -33.78 -10.63 1.39
C VAL A 25 -32.71 -9.61 1.79
N LEU A 26 -32.73 -9.15 3.03
CA LEU A 26 -31.76 -8.16 3.51
C LEU A 26 -30.34 -8.76 3.56
N ALA A 27 -30.20 -10.01 4.00
CA ALA A 27 -28.92 -10.71 3.99
C ALA A 27 -28.40 -10.93 2.57
N THR A 28 -29.26 -11.30 1.60
CA THR A 28 -28.85 -11.45 0.20
C THR A 28 -28.44 -10.13 -0.43
N LEU A 29 -29.13 -9.02 -0.13
CA LEU A 29 -28.75 -7.69 -0.60
C LEU A 29 -27.39 -7.25 -0.04
N LEU A 30 -27.10 -7.52 1.22
CA LEU A 30 -25.81 -7.22 1.83
C LEU A 30 -24.67 -8.03 1.20
N VAL A 31 -24.89 -9.31 0.92
CA VAL A 31 -23.91 -10.18 0.24
C VAL A 31 -23.67 -9.69 -1.19
N VAL A 32 -24.71 -9.36 -1.94
CA VAL A 32 -24.59 -8.82 -3.31
C VAL A 32 -23.86 -7.48 -3.30
N TRP A 33 -24.18 -6.61 -2.33
CA TRP A 33 -23.50 -5.33 -2.15
C TRP A 33 -21.99 -5.52 -1.86
N ASP A 34 -21.65 -6.44 -0.93
CA ASP A 34 -20.25 -6.72 -0.60
C ASP A 34 -19.49 -7.30 -1.79
N LEU A 35 -20.09 -8.24 -2.53
CA LEU A 35 -19.50 -8.81 -3.75
C LEU A 35 -19.31 -7.76 -4.84
N TRP A 36 -20.28 -6.88 -5.04
CA TRP A 36 -20.17 -5.80 -6.03
C TRP A 36 -19.12 -4.77 -5.64
N ASN A 37 -19.07 -4.39 -4.37
CA ASN A 37 -18.08 -3.45 -3.85
C ASN A 37 -16.65 -4.04 -3.93
N ARG A 38 -16.49 -5.35 -3.70
CA ARG A 38 -15.21 -6.06 -3.90
C ARG A 38 -14.82 -6.09 -5.38
N HIS A 39 -15.76 -6.31 -6.27
CA HIS A 39 -15.49 -6.31 -7.72
C HIS A 39 -15.03 -4.93 -8.22
N GLN A 40 -15.59 -3.84 -7.68
CA GLN A 40 -15.15 -2.48 -8.02
C GLN A 40 -13.76 -2.12 -7.47
N ARG A 41 -13.30 -2.78 -6.40
CA ARG A 41 -11.99 -2.53 -5.79
C ARG A 41 -10.87 -3.27 -6.50
N CYS A 42 -11.15 -4.43 -7.06
CA CYS A 42 -10.14 -5.19 -7.79
C CYS A 42 -9.79 -4.50 -9.11
N PHE A 43 -8.50 -4.50 -9.42
CA PHE A 43 -8.03 -4.05 -10.72
C PHE A 43 -8.32 -5.14 -11.75
N ASP A 44 -8.98 -4.75 -12.84
CA ASP A 44 -9.22 -5.60 -13.99
C ASP A 44 -8.16 -5.32 -15.05
N CYS A 45 -7.44 -6.36 -15.45
CA CYS A 45 -6.40 -6.28 -16.49
C CYS A 45 -6.91 -6.66 -17.90
N GLY A 46 -8.21 -6.78 -18.05
CA GLY A 46 -8.86 -7.33 -19.26
C GLY A 46 -9.10 -8.83 -19.15
N ASP A 47 -9.98 -9.34 -19.98
CA ASP A 47 -10.40 -10.74 -20.05
C ASP A 47 -10.98 -11.33 -18.74
N GLY A 48 -11.46 -10.48 -17.83
CA GLY A 48 -12.01 -10.89 -16.54
C GLY A 48 -10.99 -11.45 -15.55
N GLN A 49 -9.69 -11.31 -15.84
CA GLN A 49 -8.62 -11.72 -14.93
C GLN A 49 -8.26 -10.58 -13.97
N ARG A 50 -8.04 -10.96 -12.70
CA ARG A 50 -7.54 -10.01 -11.69
C ARG A 50 -6.09 -9.68 -11.97
N CYS A 51 -5.76 -8.39 -11.97
CA CYS A 51 -4.37 -7.97 -12.00
C CYS A 51 -3.68 -8.35 -10.70
N THR A 52 -2.53 -8.96 -10.81
CA THR A 52 -1.61 -9.15 -9.70
C THR A 52 -0.27 -8.53 -10.05
N ILE A 53 0.39 -7.94 -9.07
CA ILE A 53 1.74 -7.41 -9.23
C ILE A 53 2.63 -8.00 -8.14
N ASP A 54 3.91 -8.12 -8.43
CA ASP A 54 4.89 -8.40 -7.41
C ASP A 54 5.57 -7.12 -6.88
N VAL A 55 6.29 -7.25 -5.77
CA VAL A 55 6.98 -6.12 -5.12
C VAL A 55 8.01 -5.49 -6.04
N ARG A 56 8.68 -6.30 -6.87
CA ARG A 56 9.71 -5.83 -7.81
C ARG A 56 9.10 -5.03 -8.95
N GLN A 57 7.96 -5.50 -9.51
CA GLN A 57 7.23 -4.76 -10.54
C GLN A 57 6.79 -3.39 -10.03
N PHE A 58 6.18 -3.33 -8.83
CA PHE A 58 5.81 -2.07 -8.21
C PHE A 58 7.03 -1.17 -8.00
N ALA A 59 8.12 -1.72 -7.47
CA ALA A 59 9.34 -0.97 -7.22
C ALA A 59 9.98 -0.43 -8.51
N THR A 60 10.01 -1.21 -9.58
CA THR A 60 10.52 -0.77 -10.89
C THR A 60 9.70 0.39 -11.45
N GLN A 61 8.38 0.38 -11.22
CA GLN A 61 7.48 1.42 -11.71
C GLN A 61 7.57 2.73 -10.93
N TYR A 62 7.74 2.67 -9.60
CA TYR A 62 7.58 3.84 -8.72
C TYR A 62 8.80 4.19 -7.88
N SER A 63 9.83 3.35 -7.84
CA SER A 63 10.98 3.52 -6.94
C SER A 63 12.28 2.89 -7.46
N ALA A 64 12.57 3.06 -8.74
CA ALA A 64 13.74 2.46 -9.40
C ALA A 64 15.08 2.96 -8.82
N TYR A 65 15.20 4.25 -8.53
CA TYR A 65 16.39 4.85 -7.92
C TYR A 65 16.54 4.45 -6.45
N SER A 66 15.43 4.27 -5.73
CA SER A 66 15.47 3.73 -4.36
C SER A 66 16.00 2.31 -4.33
N LEU A 67 15.64 1.46 -5.31
CA LEU A 67 16.23 0.11 -5.47
C LEU A 67 17.72 0.17 -5.79
N GLN A 68 18.12 1.11 -6.64
CA GLN A 68 19.54 1.30 -6.98
C GLN A 68 20.34 1.75 -5.76
N LEU A 69 19.80 2.67 -4.96
CA LEU A 69 20.40 3.14 -3.73
C LEU A 69 20.54 2.00 -2.70
N GLU A 70 19.50 1.16 -2.53
CA GLU A 70 19.53 -0.03 -1.69
C GLU A 70 20.61 -1.03 -2.14
N ALA A 71 20.69 -1.29 -3.44
CA ALA A 71 21.72 -2.16 -4.00
C ALA A 71 23.13 -1.61 -3.77
N SER A 72 23.32 -0.29 -3.88
CA SER A 72 24.61 0.36 -3.63
C SER A 72 25.05 0.28 -2.17
N LEU A 73 24.12 0.37 -1.22
CA LEU A 73 24.42 0.22 0.21
C LEU A 73 24.73 -1.23 0.61
N ASN A 74 24.08 -2.20 -0.03
CA ASN A 74 24.30 -3.63 0.24
C ASN A 74 25.60 -4.15 -0.38
N ASP A 75 26.09 -3.54 -1.45
CA ASP A 75 27.33 -3.93 -2.14
C ASP A 75 28.53 -3.18 -1.52
N LYS A 76 29.00 -3.68 -0.37
CA LYS A 76 30.16 -3.11 0.36
C LYS A 76 31.44 -2.99 -0.49
N ALA A 77 31.54 -3.69 -1.60
CA ALA A 77 32.68 -3.65 -2.52
C ALA A 77 32.60 -2.50 -3.53
N LYS A 78 31.41 -1.92 -3.76
CA LYS A 78 31.17 -0.85 -4.74
C LYS A 78 30.76 0.48 -4.10
N VAL A 79 30.70 0.57 -2.76
CA VAL A 79 30.32 1.82 -2.08
C VAL A 79 31.46 2.83 -2.24
N SER A 80 31.42 3.53 -3.35
CA SER A 80 32.08 4.84 -3.49
C SER A 80 31.31 5.97 -2.75
N VAL A 81 30.25 5.61 -2.05
CA VAL A 81 29.45 6.57 -1.27
C VAL A 81 30.13 6.80 0.06
N LYS A 82 30.78 7.94 0.19
CA LYS A 82 31.39 8.37 1.45
C LYS A 82 30.34 8.89 2.44
N LEU A 83 29.37 8.02 2.80
CA LEU A 83 28.46 8.27 3.90
C LEU A 83 29.15 7.91 5.21
N ASP A 84 28.96 8.74 6.22
CA ASP A 84 29.36 8.35 7.57
C ASP A 84 28.47 7.21 8.11
N PRO A 85 28.92 6.45 9.11
CA PRO A 85 28.18 5.30 9.63
C PRO A 85 26.76 5.64 10.11
N VAL A 86 26.54 6.83 10.68
CA VAL A 86 25.24 7.29 11.18
C VAL A 86 24.27 7.57 10.01
N GLN A 87 24.76 8.17 8.95
CA GLN A 87 23.99 8.41 7.73
C GLN A 87 23.61 7.10 7.04
N GLN A 88 24.54 6.11 7.01
CA GLN A 88 24.27 4.79 6.45
C GLN A 88 23.18 4.05 7.23
N GLU A 89 23.26 4.06 8.56
CA GLU A 89 22.27 3.43 9.43
C GLU A 89 20.89 4.06 9.23
N LYS A 90 20.80 5.40 9.31
CA LYS A 90 19.55 6.14 9.11
C LYS A 90 18.91 5.85 7.75
N LEU A 91 19.71 5.82 6.69
CA LEU A 91 19.25 5.52 5.36
C LEU A 91 18.78 4.06 5.22
N SER A 92 19.50 3.12 5.83
CA SER A 92 19.12 1.69 5.85
C SER A 92 17.79 1.45 6.55
N GLU A 93 17.57 2.07 7.71
CA GLU A 93 16.29 1.99 8.44
C GLU A 93 15.13 2.59 7.62
N ALA A 94 15.36 3.74 7.00
CA ALA A 94 14.37 4.38 6.14
C ALA A 94 13.99 3.50 4.94
N MET A 95 14.98 2.86 4.32
CA MET A 95 14.76 1.92 3.21
C MET A 95 14.00 0.67 3.65
N GLN A 96 14.30 0.14 4.83
CA GLN A 96 13.56 -0.98 5.39
C GLN A 96 12.10 -0.61 5.59
N SER A 97 11.82 0.57 6.19
CA SER A 97 10.46 1.08 6.37
C SER A 97 9.72 1.23 5.03
N ALA A 98 10.36 1.83 4.03
CA ALA A 98 9.80 1.98 2.69
C ALA A 98 9.51 0.62 2.02
N ASN A 99 10.39 -0.37 2.19
CA ASN A 99 10.21 -1.70 1.63
C ASN A 99 9.05 -2.47 2.30
N GLU A 100 8.90 -2.34 3.60
CA GLU A 100 7.74 -2.92 4.32
C GLU A 100 6.42 -2.29 3.87
N PHE A 101 6.40 -0.97 3.68
CA PHE A 101 5.22 -0.29 3.16
C PHE A 101 4.93 -0.69 1.71
N ARG A 102 5.95 -0.89 0.87
CA ARG A 102 5.82 -1.40 -0.50
C ARG A 102 5.15 -2.78 -0.51
N LYS A 103 5.60 -3.70 0.38
CA LYS A 103 4.97 -5.02 0.54
C LYS A 103 3.50 -4.90 0.95
N TYR A 104 3.18 -3.99 1.86
CA TYR A 104 1.81 -3.71 2.28
C TYR A 104 0.94 -3.24 1.10
N VAL A 105 1.41 -2.29 0.30
CA VAL A 105 0.68 -1.78 -0.87
C VAL A 105 0.43 -2.88 -1.90
N VAL A 106 1.45 -3.69 -2.20
CA VAL A 106 1.34 -4.83 -3.14
C VAL A 106 0.36 -5.89 -2.62
N ALA A 107 0.43 -6.23 -1.34
CA ALA A 107 -0.53 -7.15 -0.72
C ALA A 107 -1.95 -6.60 -0.76
N GLY A 108 -2.14 -5.31 -0.45
CA GLY A 108 -3.43 -4.63 -0.53
C GLY A 108 -4.00 -4.57 -1.95
N PHE A 109 -3.14 -4.35 -2.95
CA PHE A 109 -3.51 -4.41 -4.36
C PHE A 109 -3.98 -5.82 -4.75
N ASN A 110 -3.17 -6.84 -4.47
CA ASN A 110 -3.45 -8.22 -4.86
C ASN A 110 -4.66 -8.82 -4.13
N SER A 111 -4.96 -8.35 -2.90
CA SER A 111 -6.14 -8.76 -2.13
C SER A 111 -7.38 -7.89 -2.40
N CYS A 112 -7.29 -6.90 -3.28
CA CYS A 112 -8.36 -5.92 -3.52
C CYS A 112 -8.76 -5.12 -2.26
N ALA A 113 -7.85 -5.01 -1.29
CA ALA A 113 -8.09 -4.25 -0.06
C ALA A 113 -7.92 -2.74 -0.24
N ILE A 114 -7.14 -2.31 -1.25
CA ILE A 114 -6.94 -0.90 -1.61
C ILE A 114 -7.68 -0.55 -2.89
N THR A 115 -8.13 0.70 -2.98
CA THR A 115 -8.78 1.25 -4.19
C THR A 115 -7.75 1.70 -5.22
N LYS A 116 -8.20 1.90 -6.48
CA LYS A 116 -7.36 2.47 -7.54
C LYS A 116 -6.79 3.84 -7.15
N ALA A 117 -7.59 4.68 -6.48
CA ALA A 117 -7.16 6.00 -6.02
C ALA A 117 -6.06 5.89 -4.96
N GLN A 118 -6.21 5.00 -3.97
CA GLN A 118 -5.19 4.74 -2.96
C GLN A 118 -3.90 4.20 -3.58
N TYR A 119 -4.00 3.26 -4.53
CA TYR A 119 -2.83 2.73 -5.24
C TYR A 119 -2.06 3.84 -5.98
N ALA A 120 -2.76 4.70 -6.72
CA ALA A 120 -2.15 5.84 -7.40
C ALA A 120 -1.51 6.83 -6.41
N GLN A 121 -2.18 7.10 -5.27
CA GLN A 121 -1.65 7.96 -4.22
C GLN A 121 -0.37 7.38 -3.59
N PHE A 122 -0.34 6.07 -3.32
CA PHE A 122 0.85 5.40 -2.83
C PHE A 122 1.97 5.42 -3.87
N GLY A 123 1.65 5.20 -5.14
CA GLY A 123 2.60 5.34 -6.24
C GLY A 123 3.25 6.73 -6.30
N ALA A 124 2.46 7.80 -6.18
CA ALA A 124 2.97 9.17 -6.15
C ALA A 124 3.91 9.43 -4.96
N ARG A 125 3.60 8.88 -3.79
CA ARG A 125 4.47 8.99 -2.61
C ARG A 125 5.80 8.26 -2.80
N PHE A 126 5.77 7.07 -3.43
CA PHE A 126 7.01 6.36 -3.77
C PHE A 126 7.82 7.08 -4.83
N GLN A 127 7.20 7.77 -5.79
CA GLN A 127 7.90 8.62 -6.75
C GLN A 127 8.60 9.81 -6.06
N ALA A 128 8.00 10.38 -5.02
CA ALA A 128 8.66 11.42 -4.22
C ALA A 128 9.91 10.89 -3.51
N LEU A 129 9.82 9.70 -2.87
CA LEU A 129 11.00 9.01 -2.31
C LEU A 129 12.05 8.72 -3.37
N ASP A 130 11.64 8.28 -4.55
CA ASP A 130 12.52 7.93 -5.65
C ASP A 130 13.28 9.15 -6.20
N SER A 131 12.63 10.32 -6.20
CA SER A 131 13.27 11.58 -6.55
C SER A 131 14.41 11.92 -5.58
N LEU A 132 14.18 11.79 -4.27
CA LEU A 132 15.22 12.00 -3.25
C LEU A 132 16.34 10.96 -3.40
N ALA A 133 16.01 9.68 -3.63
CA ALA A 133 17.00 8.64 -3.85
C ALA A 133 17.88 8.92 -5.08
N ARG A 134 17.30 9.47 -6.15
CA ARG A 134 18.07 9.88 -7.34
C ARG A 134 19.05 10.97 -7.03
N GLU A 135 18.64 11.99 -6.26
CA GLU A 135 19.55 13.08 -5.86
C GLU A 135 20.67 12.59 -4.93
N ILE A 136 20.32 11.74 -3.96
CA ILE A 136 21.31 11.09 -3.07
C ILE A 136 22.33 10.30 -3.91
N ASN A 137 21.88 9.45 -4.85
CA ASN A 137 22.76 8.69 -5.73
C ASN A 137 23.64 9.59 -6.58
N GLY A 138 23.08 10.69 -7.11
CA GLY A 138 23.82 11.66 -7.92
C GLY A 138 24.95 12.36 -7.17
N LEU A 139 24.67 12.79 -5.94
CA LEU A 139 25.69 13.40 -5.08
C LEU A 139 26.72 12.36 -4.62
N ALA A 140 26.25 11.20 -4.17
CA ALA A 140 27.10 10.14 -3.66
C ALA A 140 28.06 9.55 -4.70
N ALA A 141 27.75 9.64 -5.98
CA ALA A 141 28.61 9.18 -7.09
C ALA A 141 29.73 10.18 -7.45
N GLN A 142 29.76 11.37 -6.88
CA GLN A 142 30.79 12.36 -7.18
C GLN A 142 32.13 11.97 -6.57
N PRO A 143 33.24 12.12 -7.29
CA PRO A 143 34.58 11.70 -6.80
C PRO A 143 35.09 12.59 -5.65
N SER A 144 34.60 13.81 -5.54
CA SER A 144 34.94 14.76 -4.47
C SER A 144 33.69 15.53 -4.05
N HIS A 145 33.50 15.71 -2.75
CA HIS A 145 32.40 16.45 -2.17
C HIS A 145 32.94 17.76 -1.59
N SER A 146 32.30 18.88 -1.91
CA SER A 146 32.44 20.13 -1.19
C SER A 146 31.77 20.05 0.19
N ALA A 147 32.04 21.00 1.06
CA ALA A 147 31.33 21.11 2.34
C ALA A 147 29.81 21.28 2.13
N ASP A 148 29.44 22.04 1.08
CA ASP A 148 28.04 22.27 0.71
C ASP A 148 27.37 20.97 0.22
N ASP A 149 28.07 20.14 -0.58
CA ASP A 149 27.56 18.83 -1.02
C ASP A 149 27.32 17.88 0.15
N SER A 150 28.22 17.87 1.13
CA SER A 150 28.07 17.06 2.34
C SER A 150 26.87 17.50 3.18
N THR A 151 26.65 18.82 3.31
CA THR A 151 25.49 19.37 4.02
C THR A 151 24.19 19.02 3.27
N ARG A 152 24.18 19.17 1.95
CA ARG A 152 23.03 18.83 1.10
C ARG A 152 22.70 17.34 1.18
N LEU A 153 23.72 16.48 1.15
CA LEU A 153 23.54 15.02 1.27
C LEU A 153 22.89 14.66 2.61
N THR A 154 23.36 15.25 3.72
CA THR A 154 22.77 15.05 5.05
C THR A 154 21.29 15.47 5.08
N THR A 155 20.96 16.60 4.48
CA THR A 155 19.59 17.10 4.38
C THR A 155 18.71 16.13 3.59
N LEU A 156 19.16 15.70 2.40
CA LEU A 156 18.42 14.75 1.57
C LEU A 156 18.17 13.40 2.26
N ILE A 157 19.16 12.89 3.00
CA ILE A 157 19.02 11.66 3.78
C ILE A 157 17.98 11.86 4.89
N SER A 158 17.96 13.02 5.54
CA SER A 158 16.94 13.33 6.55
C SER A 158 15.54 13.39 5.94
N GLU A 159 15.38 14.10 4.83
CA GLU A 159 14.10 14.21 4.11
C GLU A 159 13.60 12.83 3.62
N TYR A 160 14.50 12.02 3.07
CA TYR A 160 14.18 10.65 2.67
C TYR A 160 13.70 9.81 3.85
N SER A 161 14.41 9.88 4.98
CA SER A 161 14.07 9.16 6.20
C SER A 161 12.70 9.59 6.75
N ASP A 162 12.45 10.88 6.83
CA ASP A 162 11.18 11.43 7.33
C ASP A 162 10.00 11.02 6.44
N LEU A 163 10.19 11.06 5.12
CA LEU A 163 9.16 10.64 4.17
C LEU A 163 8.91 9.14 4.23
N ALA A 164 9.97 8.31 4.34
CA ALA A 164 9.85 6.86 4.47
C ALA A 164 9.14 6.45 5.75
N HIS A 165 9.42 7.11 6.87
CA HIS A 165 8.72 6.86 8.14
C HIS A 165 7.25 7.28 8.08
N LYS A 166 6.92 8.42 7.45
CA LYS A 166 5.53 8.81 7.22
C LYS A 166 4.76 7.76 6.42
N LEU A 167 5.37 7.17 5.41
CA LEU A 167 4.75 6.05 4.68
C LEU A 167 4.43 4.87 5.61
N GLY A 168 5.34 4.53 6.52
CA GLY A 168 5.14 3.43 7.47
C GLY A 168 4.00 3.67 8.47
N THR A 169 3.71 4.93 8.82
CA THR A 169 2.63 5.31 9.76
C THR A 169 1.25 5.42 9.10
N ASP A 170 1.20 5.68 7.79
CA ASP A 170 -0.05 5.86 7.03
C ASP A 170 -0.73 4.53 6.62
N LYS A 171 -0.46 3.44 7.32
CA LYS A 171 -1.12 2.13 7.10
C LYS A 171 -2.58 2.10 7.60
N THR A 172 -3.03 3.16 8.27
CA THR A 172 -4.40 3.35 8.76
C THR A 172 -5.14 4.28 7.83
#